data_1648d9a5454ea981ed70f868d1550d35
#
_entry.id   1648d9a5454ea981ed70f868d1550d35
#
_cell.length_a   1.000
_cell.length_b   1.000
_cell.length_c   1.000
_cell.angle_alpha   90.00
_cell.angle_beta   90.00
_cell.angle_gamma   90.00
#
_symmetry.space_group_name_H-M   'P 1'
#
loop_
_entity.id
_entity.type
_entity.pdbx_description
1 polymer ?
#
loop_
_entity_poly.entity_id
_entity_poly.type
_entity_poly.pdbx_seq_one_letter_code
_entity_poly.pdbx_strand_id
1 'polypeptide(L)'
;VPNLRTRERIPELMDDPGLDPAEHRRALAGLARLNRFSGSVGALWPSVRALALELKRPVRLLDVATGSGDVPRALLARAARAKIALEIEACDISATAVDEAARETSAIRFFAHDAVRNPLPSGFDVVTCSLFLHHLSEDEAVALLANMAAAARHLILVNDLARSRFNYAAVWVACRVLSRSPVVRFDGPASVRSAFAPAEALNLAERAGLSGATVRGRFPCRFLLAWERR
;
A
#
# COMPACT_ATOMS: atom_id res chain seq x y z
N VAL A 1 4.81 17.69 -20.87
CA VAL A 1 3.96 16.84 -20.01
C VAL A 1 4.25 15.39 -20.40
N PRO A 2 4.58 14.49 -19.47
CA PRO A 2 4.89 13.10 -19.79
C PRO A 2 3.68 12.39 -20.42
N ASN A 3 3.98 11.33 -21.19
CA ASN A 3 2.92 10.47 -21.73
C ASN A 3 2.39 9.58 -20.58
N LEU A 4 1.15 9.84 -20.15
CA LEU A 4 0.48 9.08 -19.09
C LEU A 4 -0.55 8.05 -19.64
N ARG A 5 -0.57 7.86 -20.98
CA ARG A 5 -1.43 6.84 -21.59
C ARG A 5 -0.88 5.43 -21.36
N THR A 6 0.45 5.33 -21.36
CA THR A 6 1.17 4.08 -21.09
C THR A 6 1.88 4.17 -19.75
N ARG A 7 1.98 3.04 -19.06
CA ARG A 7 2.74 2.92 -17.82
C ARG A 7 4.23 2.96 -18.11
N GLU A 8 4.97 3.70 -17.29
CA GLU A 8 6.42 3.78 -17.37
C GLU A 8 7.00 3.57 -15.97
N ARG A 9 7.64 2.43 -15.74
CA ARG A 9 8.33 2.15 -14.46
C ARG A 9 9.60 2.99 -14.38
N ILE A 10 9.62 3.87 -13.41
CA ILE A 10 10.76 4.74 -13.12
C ILE A 10 11.26 4.37 -11.73
N PRO A 11 12.53 3.96 -11.60
CA PRO A 11 13.14 3.74 -10.29
C PRO A 11 13.03 5.01 -9.42
N GLU A 12 12.64 4.85 -8.18
CA GLU A 12 12.61 5.95 -7.23
C GLU A 12 14.02 6.20 -6.69
N LEU A 13 14.37 7.46 -6.51
CA LEU A 13 15.65 7.84 -5.93
C LEU A 13 15.79 7.35 -4.49
N MET A 14 14.69 7.21 -3.79
CA MET A 14 14.65 6.69 -2.43
C MET A 14 15.06 5.23 -2.31
N ASP A 15 14.93 4.46 -3.39
CA ASP A 15 15.33 3.04 -3.45
C ASP A 15 16.82 2.86 -3.77
N ASP A 16 17.56 3.96 -4.06
CA ASP A 16 18.99 3.91 -4.35
C ASP A 16 19.79 3.67 -3.06
N PRO A 17 20.52 2.54 -2.94
CA PRO A 17 21.38 2.28 -1.79
C PRO A 17 22.52 3.31 -1.63
N GLY A 18 22.86 4.03 -2.69
CA GLY A 18 23.89 5.08 -2.71
C GLY A 18 23.36 6.46 -2.28
N LEU A 19 22.06 6.60 -1.97
CA LEU A 19 21.50 7.87 -1.55
C LEU A 19 22.09 8.32 -0.20
N ASP A 20 22.51 9.59 -0.15
CA ASP A 20 23.04 10.18 1.09
C ASP A 20 22.06 10.00 2.26
N PRO A 21 22.51 9.51 3.44
CA PRO A 21 21.64 9.24 4.57
C PRO A 21 20.86 10.46 5.09
N ALA A 22 21.39 11.69 4.93
CA ALA A 22 20.67 12.89 5.32
C ALA A 22 19.57 13.24 4.31
N GLU A 23 19.81 13.04 3.02
CA GLU A 23 18.79 13.17 1.97
C GLU A 23 17.69 12.13 2.14
N HIS A 24 18.05 10.87 2.42
CA HIS A 24 17.09 9.79 2.70
C HIS A 24 16.17 10.14 3.87
N ARG A 25 16.72 10.61 5.02
CA ARG A 25 15.92 11.05 6.17
C ARG A 25 15.00 12.23 5.83
N ARG A 26 15.47 13.19 5.03
CA ARG A 26 14.64 14.33 4.57
C ARG A 26 13.49 13.85 3.68
N ALA A 27 13.75 12.88 2.80
CA ALA A 27 12.75 12.28 1.92
C ALA A 27 11.69 11.54 2.74
N LEU A 28 12.09 10.69 3.71
CA LEU A 28 11.18 9.99 4.62
C LEU A 28 10.27 10.98 5.38
N ALA A 29 10.83 12.06 5.93
CA ALA A 29 10.05 13.08 6.62
C ALA A 29 9.08 13.81 5.67
N GLY A 30 9.46 14.01 4.40
CA GLY A 30 8.60 14.57 3.36
C GLY A 30 7.45 13.63 3.00
N LEU A 31 7.74 12.35 2.79
CA LEU A 31 6.75 11.32 2.51
C LEU A 31 5.79 11.10 3.67
N ALA A 32 6.27 11.09 4.91
CA ALA A 32 5.41 10.97 6.10
C ALA A 32 4.37 12.11 6.15
N ARG A 33 4.76 13.34 5.78
CA ARG A 33 3.81 14.45 5.64
C ARG A 33 2.78 14.21 4.54
N LEU A 34 3.21 13.78 3.36
CA LEU A 34 2.33 13.44 2.24
C LEU A 34 1.39 12.30 2.62
N ASN A 35 1.91 11.25 3.26
CA ASN A 35 1.16 10.08 3.66
C ASN A 35 0.10 10.38 4.74
N ARG A 36 0.33 11.34 5.63
CA ARG A 36 -0.67 11.79 6.60
C ARG A 36 -1.95 12.30 5.91
N PHE A 37 -1.81 12.92 4.74
CA PHE A 37 -2.93 13.44 3.94
C PHE A 37 -3.39 12.48 2.85
N SER A 38 -2.69 11.38 2.65
CA SER A 38 -2.90 10.48 1.51
C SER A 38 -4.10 9.55 1.64
N GLY A 39 -4.70 9.46 2.83
CA GLY A 39 -5.97 8.76 3.03
C GLY A 39 -5.91 7.23 2.98
N SER A 40 -4.74 6.57 3.07
CA SER A 40 -4.63 5.10 3.00
C SER A 40 -5.56 4.41 4.00
N VAL A 41 -5.48 4.80 5.28
CA VAL A 41 -6.36 4.25 6.32
C VAL A 41 -7.83 4.54 6.05
N GLY A 42 -8.13 5.74 5.53
CA GLY A 42 -9.48 6.12 5.12
C GLY A 42 -10.04 5.26 3.99
N ALA A 43 -9.18 4.80 3.09
CA ALA A 43 -9.56 3.91 1.99
C ALA A 43 -9.85 2.47 2.47
N LEU A 44 -9.01 1.94 3.38
CA LEU A 44 -9.09 0.55 3.85
C LEU A 44 -10.14 0.35 4.94
N TRP A 45 -10.25 1.30 5.86
CA TRP A 45 -11.04 1.18 7.08
C TRP A 45 -12.52 0.81 6.89
N PRO A 46 -13.28 1.38 5.93
CA PRO A 46 -14.69 1.04 5.76
C PRO A 46 -14.92 -0.46 5.53
N SER A 47 -14.09 -1.08 4.69
CA SER A 47 -14.19 -2.51 4.37
C SER A 47 -13.75 -3.39 5.55
N VAL A 48 -12.66 -3.04 6.23
CA VAL A 48 -12.19 -3.75 7.44
C VAL A 48 -13.25 -3.67 8.54
N ARG A 49 -13.84 -2.50 8.74
CA ARG A 49 -14.91 -2.29 9.74
C ARG A 49 -16.16 -3.10 9.41
N ALA A 50 -16.58 -3.12 8.15
CA ALA A 50 -17.77 -3.86 7.73
C ALA A 50 -17.60 -5.36 8.01
N LEU A 51 -16.45 -5.94 7.63
CA LEU A 51 -16.12 -7.34 7.90
C LEU A 51 -16.07 -7.64 9.40
N ALA A 52 -15.48 -6.75 10.20
CA ALA A 52 -15.41 -6.94 11.65
C ALA A 52 -16.80 -6.97 12.32
N LEU A 53 -17.72 -6.14 11.86
CA LEU A 53 -19.11 -6.13 12.35
C LEU A 53 -19.89 -7.38 11.93
N GLU A 54 -19.57 -7.94 10.77
CA GLU A 54 -20.15 -9.18 10.26
C GLU A 54 -19.66 -10.39 11.06
N LEU A 55 -18.33 -10.52 11.23
CA LEU A 55 -17.69 -11.67 11.90
C LEU A 55 -17.95 -11.71 13.40
N LYS A 56 -18.19 -10.57 14.04
CA LYS A 56 -18.45 -10.43 15.50
C LYS A 56 -17.38 -11.11 16.39
N ARG A 57 -16.16 -11.18 15.90
CA ARG A 57 -14.97 -11.68 16.59
C ARG A 57 -13.76 -10.83 16.20
N PRO A 58 -12.59 -10.97 16.87
CA PRO A 58 -11.36 -10.33 16.44
C PRO A 58 -11.06 -10.64 14.97
N VAL A 59 -10.77 -9.61 14.17
CA VAL A 59 -10.36 -9.75 12.77
C VAL A 59 -8.85 -9.84 12.71
N ARG A 60 -8.33 -10.88 12.05
CA ARG A 60 -6.90 -11.02 11.77
C ARG A 60 -6.56 -10.37 10.44
N LEU A 61 -5.66 -9.39 10.45
CA LEU A 61 -5.23 -8.65 9.29
C LEU A 61 -3.72 -8.83 9.06
N LEU A 62 -3.33 -9.09 7.82
CA LEU A 62 -1.95 -9.03 7.36
C LEU A 62 -1.76 -7.79 6.48
N ASP A 63 -0.80 -6.93 6.82
CA ASP A 63 -0.38 -5.81 5.97
C ASP A 63 0.92 -6.17 5.26
N VAL A 64 0.90 -6.12 3.92
CA VAL A 64 1.99 -6.57 3.05
C VAL A 64 2.72 -5.37 2.47
N ALA A 65 4.06 -5.44 2.41
CA ALA A 65 4.94 -4.34 2.04
C ALA A 65 4.67 -3.11 2.92
N THR A 66 4.75 -3.34 4.22
CA THR A 66 4.29 -2.40 5.25
C THR A 66 5.23 -1.20 5.44
N GLY A 67 6.47 -1.28 4.95
CA GLY A 67 7.50 -0.27 5.16
C GLY A 67 7.70 0.01 6.65
N SER A 68 7.61 1.26 7.05
CA SER A 68 7.72 1.71 8.45
C SER A 68 6.51 1.35 9.33
N GLY A 69 5.50 0.64 8.83
CA GLY A 69 4.34 0.20 9.60
C GLY A 69 3.31 1.30 9.92
N ASP A 70 3.31 2.41 9.20
CA ASP A 70 2.40 3.54 9.45
C ASP A 70 0.94 3.18 9.26
N VAL A 71 0.63 2.44 8.20
CA VAL A 71 -0.75 2.05 7.85
C VAL A 71 -1.33 1.09 8.89
N PRO A 72 -0.67 -0.03 9.26
CA PRO A 72 -1.20 -0.96 10.25
C PRO A 72 -1.31 -0.31 11.63
N ARG A 73 -0.36 0.53 12.06
CA ARG A 73 -0.49 1.27 13.34
C ARG A 73 -1.71 2.19 13.35
N ALA A 74 -1.94 2.92 12.27
CA ALA A 74 -3.08 3.82 12.17
C ALA A 74 -4.43 3.07 12.06
N LEU A 75 -4.46 1.89 11.41
CA LEU A 75 -5.62 0.99 11.40
C LEU A 75 -5.92 0.47 12.81
N LEU A 76 -4.91 0.02 13.55
CA LEU A 76 -5.05 -0.47 14.92
C LEU A 76 -5.60 0.63 15.86
N ALA A 77 -5.04 1.83 15.78
CA ALA A 77 -5.52 2.98 16.55
C ALA A 77 -6.98 3.35 16.19
N ARG A 78 -7.36 3.22 14.93
CA ARG A 78 -8.73 3.49 14.50
C ARG A 78 -9.70 2.41 14.97
N ALA A 79 -9.29 1.14 14.95
CA ALA A 79 -10.05 0.02 15.47
C ALA A 79 -10.32 0.16 16.97
N ALA A 80 -9.29 0.53 17.76
CA ALA A 80 -9.42 0.78 19.19
C ALA A 80 -10.44 1.88 19.50
N ARG A 81 -10.40 3.01 18.77
CA ARG A 81 -11.39 4.10 18.92
C ARG A 81 -12.81 3.66 18.56
N ALA A 82 -12.95 2.72 17.62
CA ALA A 82 -14.24 2.16 17.20
C ALA A 82 -14.69 0.99 18.06
N LYS A 83 -13.90 0.57 19.06
CA LYS A 83 -14.12 -0.61 19.92
C LYS A 83 -14.24 -1.90 19.10
N ILE A 84 -13.44 -2.02 18.04
CA ILE A 84 -13.32 -3.20 17.18
C ILE A 84 -12.04 -3.92 17.54
N ALA A 85 -12.12 -5.22 17.81
CA ALA A 85 -10.95 -6.05 18.04
C ALA A 85 -10.28 -6.37 16.70
N LEU A 86 -9.03 -5.91 16.54
CA LEU A 86 -8.22 -6.11 15.34
C LEU A 86 -6.85 -6.62 15.75
N GLU A 87 -6.45 -7.77 15.23
CA GLU A 87 -5.12 -8.37 15.39
C GLU A 87 -4.37 -8.18 14.10
N ILE A 88 -3.23 -7.48 14.15
CA ILE A 88 -2.46 -7.15 12.94
C ILE A 88 -1.09 -7.80 13.01
N GLU A 89 -0.74 -8.47 11.91
CA GLU A 89 0.63 -8.81 11.55
C GLU A 89 1.01 -8.01 10.30
N ALA A 90 2.31 -7.73 10.11
CA ALA A 90 2.77 -6.96 8.98
C ALA A 90 4.13 -7.47 8.48
N CYS A 91 4.34 -7.47 7.17
CA CYS A 91 5.59 -7.92 6.59
C CYS A 91 6.13 -6.94 5.55
N ASP A 92 7.45 -6.96 5.43
CA ASP A 92 8.20 -6.25 4.40
C ASP A 92 9.42 -7.08 3.97
N ILE A 93 9.91 -6.88 2.76
CA ILE A 93 11.14 -7.53 2.29
C ILE A 93 12.37 -6.95 3.00
N SER A 94 12.33 -5.70 3.42
CA SER A 94 13.40 -4.99 4.09
C SER A 94 13.43 -5.33 5.58
N ALA A 95 14.42 -6.09 6.02
CA ALA A 95 14.63 -6.36 7.44
C ALA A 95 14.84 -5.06 8.25
N THR A 96 15.48 -4.06 7.67
CA THR A 96 15.68 -2.74 8.31
C THR A 96 14.34 -2.05 8.56
N ALA A 97 13.44 -2.04 7.58
CA ALA A 97 12.10 -1.45 7.73
C ALA A 97 11.28 -2.19 8.80
N VAL A 98 11.36 -3.52 8.82
CA VAL A 98 10.73 -4.38 9.85
C VAL A 98 11.25 -4.04 11.24
N ASP A 99 12.57 -3.94 11.41
CA ASP A 99 13.18 -3.60 12.71
C ASP A 99 12.78 -2.19 13.18
N GLU A 100 12.74 -1.22 12.29
CA GLU A 100 12.28 0.14 12.61
C GLU A 100 10.80 0.15 13.00
N ALA A 101 9.93 -0.53 12.24
CA ALA A 101 8.52 -0.62 12.56
C ALA A 101 8.26 -1.30 13.91
N ALA A 102 9.02 -2.36 14.23
CA ALA A 102 8.91 -3.10 15.49
C ALA A 102 9.32 -2.27 16.71
N ARG A 103 10.25 -1.32 16.56
CA ARG A 103 10.63 -0.40 17.67
C ARG A 103 9.52 0.56 18.05
N GLU A 104 8.64 0.90 17.10
CA GLU A 104 7.56 1.86 17.32
C GLU A 104 6.36 1.27 18.10
N THR A 105 6.17 -0.06 18.08
CA THR A 105 5.06 -0.71 18.79
C THR A 105 5.28 -2.21 18.94
N SER A 106 4.92 -2.73 20.10
CA SER A 106 4.84 -4.16 20.37
C SER A 106 3.45 -4.77 20.08
N ALA A 107 2.47 -3.94 19.74
CA ALA A 107 1.09 -4.38 19.51
C ALA A 107 0.87 -5.01 18.12
N ILE A 108 1.87 -4.95 17.23
CA ILE A 108 1.86 -5.51 15.89
C ILE A 108 3.09 -6.38 15.75
N ARG A 109 2.90 -7.60 15.24
CA ARG A 109 4.03 -8.48 14.88
C ARG A 109 4.52 -8.13 13.50
N PHE A 110 5.77 -7.67 13.43
CA PHE A 110 6.47 -7.40 12.16
C PHE A 110 7.44 -8.55 11.84
N PHE A 111 7.56 -8.91 10.54
CA PHE A 111 8.51 -9.93 10.09
C PHE A 111 8.98 -9.69 8.65
N ALA A 112 10.23 -10.09 8.36
CA ALA A 112 10.79 -9.99 7.03
C ALA A 112 10.21 -11.07 6.11
N HIS A 113 9.70 -10.69 4.92
CA HIS A 113 9.11 -11.63 3.97
C HIS A 113 9.02 -11.02 2.55
N ASP A 114 9.43 -11.79 1.55
CA ASP A 114 9.22 -11.45 0.14
C ASP A 114 7.84 -11.96 -0.30
N ALA A 115 6.86 -11.07 -0.26
CA ALA A 115 5.46 -11.39 -0.58
C ALA A 115 5.20 -11.65 -2.07
N VAL A 116 6.12 -11.28 -2.94
CA VAL A 116 6.02 -11.51 -4.39
C VAL A 116 6.48 -12.92 -4.73
N ARG A 117 7.63 -13.34 -4.19
CA ARG A 117 8.27 -14.61 -4.56
C ARG A 117 7.89 -15.78 -3.67
N ASN A 118 7.45 -15.51 -2.44
CA ASN A 118 7.16 -16.55 -1.46
C ASN A 118 5.69 -16.53 -1.05
N PRO A 119 5.07 -17.71 -0.80
CA PRO A 119 3.72 -17.79 -0.27
C PRO A 119 3.61 -17.05 1.07
N LEU A 120 2.58 -16.24 1.20
CA LEU A 120 2.26 -15.56 2.47
C LEU A 120 1.73 -16.54 3.51
N PRO A 121 1.95 -16.31 4.80
CA PRO A 121 1.32 -17.11 5.86
C PRO A 121 -0.20 -17.01 5.76
N SER A 122 -0.88 -18.12 5.96
CA SER A 122 -2.33 -18.24 5.83
C SER A 122 -3.08 -17.90 7.11
N GLY A 123 -4.39 -17.75 7.01
CA GLY A 123 -5.27 -17.64 8.16
C GLY A 123 -5.64 -16.23 8.57
N PHE A 124 -5.40 -15.26 7.72
CA PHE A 124 -5.85 -13.89 7.90
C PHE A 124 -7.24 -13.69 7.28
N ASP A 125 -8.08 -12.93 7.97
CA ASP A 125 -9.39 -12.57 7.45
C ASP A 125 -9.28 -11.53 6.34
N VAL A 126 -8.34 -10.60 6.52
CA VAL A 126 -8.04 -9.52 5.56
C VAL A 126 -6.55 -9.49 5.25
N VAL A 127 -6.20 -9.33 3.98
CA VAL A 127 -4.83 -9.01 3.56
C VAL A 127 -4.84 -7.65 2.87
N THR A 128 -3.99 -6.74 3.33
CA THR A 128 -3.88 -5.38 2.80
C THR A 128 -2.50 -5.14 2.19
N CYS A 129 -2.46 -4.25 1.20
CA CYS A 129 -1.24 -3.72 0.63
C CYS A 129 -1.46 -2.25 0.26
N SER A 130 -0.53 -1.37 0.63
CA SER A 130 -0.66 0.06 0.35
C SER A 130 0.60 0.65 -0.24
N LEU A 131 0.46 1.35 -1.39
CA LEU A 131 1.54 2.08 -2.07
C LEU A 131 2.75 1.21 -2.42
N PHE A 132 2.49 0.02 -2.91
CA PHE A 132 3.54 -0.90 -3.32
C PHE A 132 3.35 -1.46 -4.74
N LEU A 133 2.08 -1.61 -5.19
CA LEU A 133 1.80 -2.24 -6.48
C LEU A 133 2.50 -1.52 -7.64
N HIS A 134 2.64 -0.19 -7.56
CA HIS A 134 3.28 0.63 -8.59
C HIS A 134 4.79 0.38 -8.74
N HIS A 135 5.48 -0.22 -7.78
CA HIS A 135 6.88 -0.63 -7.90
C HIS A 135 7.06 -1.91 -8.72
N LEU A 136 6.02 -2.73 -8.87
CA LEU A 136 6.08 -4.06 -9.45
C LEU A 136 5.92 -4.05 -10.98
N SER A 137 6.50 -5.02 -11.67
CA SER A 137 6.09 -5.40 -13.03
C SER A 137 4.67 -5.96 -13.02
N GLU A 138 4.06 -6.14 -14.19
CA GLU A 138 2.73 -6.75 -14.26
C GLU A 138 2.72 -8.17 -13.70
N ASP A 139 3.73 -8.98 -14.03
CA ASP A 139 3.81 -10.37 -13.59
C ASP A 139 4.09 -10.47 -12.07
N GLU A 140 4.93 -9.59 -11.54
CA GLU A 140 5.14 -9.46 -10.09
C GLU A 140 3.85 -9.01 -9.37
N ALA A 141 3.10 -8.09 -9.94
CA ALA A 141 1.82 -7.63 -9.39
C ALA A 141 0.78 -8.76 -9.39
N VAL A 142 0.71 -9.57 -10.45
CA VAL A 142 -0.15 -10.76 -10.52
C VAL A 142 0.26 -11.78 -9.46
N ALA A 143 1.57 -12.05 -9.31
CA ALA A 143 2.08 -12.97 -8.30
C ALA A 143 1.75 -12.50 -6.87
N LEU A 144 1.95 -11.21 -6.57
CA LEU A 144 1.57 -10.63 -5.29
C LEU A 144 0.08 -10.80 -5.01
N LEU A 145 -0.79 -10.44 -5.96
CA LEU A 145 -2.24 -10.56 -5.80
C LEU A 145 -2.69 -12.00 -5.58
N ALA A 146 -2.07 -12.97 -6.28
CA ALA A 146 -2.34 -14.39 -6.09
C ALA A 146 -1.90 -14.87 -4.70
N ASN A 147 -0.72 -14.46 -4.21
CA ASN A 147 -0.24 -14.78 -2.88
C ASN A 147 -1.14 -14.17 -1.79
N MET A 148 -1.58 -12.91 -1.96
CA MET A 148 -2.54 -12.28 -1.06
C MET A 148 -3.87 -13.05 -1.04
N ALA A 149 -4.34 -13.51 -2.21
CA ALA A 149 -5.55 -14.33 -2.31
C ALA A 149 -5.41 -15.64 -1.55
N ALA A 150 -4.30 -16.34 -1.69
CA ALA A 150 -4.06 -17.60 -0.98
C ALA A 150 -4.07 -17.42 0.55
N ALA A 151 -3.58 -16.28 1.05
CA ALA A 151 -3.48 -15.98 2.48
C ALA A 151 -4.79 -15.47 3.10
N ALA A 152 -5.63 -14.77 2.31
CA ALA A 152 -6.87 -14.15 2.79
C ALA A 152 -8.01 -15.16 2.89
N ARG A 153 -8.77 -15.14 3.99
CA ARG A 153 -10.00 -15.92 4.16
C ARG A 153 -11.22 -15.21 3.58
N HIS A 154 -11.26 -13.89 3.67
CA HIS A 154 -12.44 -13.11 3.29
C HIS A 154 -12.11 -11.99 2.30
N LEU A 155 -11.09 -11.18 2.56
CA LEU A 155 -10.95 -9.89 1.88
C LEU A 155 -9.50 -9.55 1.53
N ILE A 156 -9.30 -9.08 0.30
CA ILE A 156 -8.07 -8.40 -0.13
C ILE A 156 -8.40 -6.93 -0.39
N LEU A 157 -7.51 -6.06 0.08
CA LEU A 157 -7.56 -4.63 -0.19
C LEU A 157 -6.20 -4.13 -0.65
N VAL A 158 -6.12 -3.59 -1.86
CA VAL A 158 -4.93 -2.91 -2.36
C VAL A 158 -5.25 -1.44 -2.61
N ASN A 159 -4.57 -0.56 -1.88
CA ASN A 159 -4.70 0.88 -2.03
C ASN A 159 -3.42 1.44 -2.66
N ASP A 160 -3.53 1.98 -3.86
CA ASP A 160 -2.35 2.49 -4.58
C ASP A 160 -2.66 3.77 -5.36
N LEU A 161 -1.60 4.43 -5.86
CA LEU A 161 -1.70 5.57 -6.75
C LEU A 161 -2.43 5.20 -8.05
N ALA A 162 -3.21 6.12 -8.57
CA ALA A 162 -3.88 5.96 -9.85
C ALA A 162 -3.18 6.81 -10.92
N ARG A 163 -2.69 6.20 -12.00
CA ARG A 163 -2.10 6.93 -13.12
C ARG A 163 -3.17 7.74 -13.85
N SER A 164 -3.03 9.06 -13.82
CA SER A 164 -3.81 9.99 -14.63
C SER A 164 -3.09 11.33 -14.75
N ARG A 165 -3.48 12.13 -15.75
CA ARG A 165 -2.93 13.49 -15.95
C ARG A 165 -3.24 14.40 -14.76
N PHE A 166 -4.45 14.30 -14.23
CA PHE A 166 -4.86 15.06 -13.05
C PHE A 166 -4.04 14.69 -11.83
N ASN A 167 -3.91 13.39 -11.54
CA ASN A 167 -3.15 12.90 -10.38
C ASN A 167 -1.66 13.25 -10.48
N TYR A 168 -1.08 13.17 -11.68
CA TYR A 168 0.29 13.61 -11.92
C TYR A 168 0.49 15.09 -11.56
N ALA A 169 -0.39 15.96 -12.06
CA ALA A 169 -0.32 17.40 -11.78
C ALA A 169 -0.54 17.68 -10.28
N ALA A 170 -1.52 17.04 -9.66
CA ALA A 170 -1.81 17.19 -8.24
C ALA A 170 -0.64 16.74 -7.35
N VAL A 171 -0.05 15.58 -7.62
CA VAL A 171 1.11 15.08 -6.87
C VAL A 171 2.35 15.96 -7.13
N TRP A 172 2.56 16.40 -8.37
CA TRP A 172 3.64 17.30 -8.70
C TRP A 172 3.58 18.62 -7.90
N VAL A 173 2.39 19.21 -7.77
CA VAL A 173 2.16 20.40 -6.93
C VAL A 173 2.34 20.08 -5.46
N ALA A 174 1.70 19.01 -4.97
CA ALA A 174 1.76 18.61 -3.57
C ALA A 174 3.19 18.38 -3.08
N CYS A 175 4.02 17.66 -3.87
CA CYS A 175 5.41 17.42 -3.53
C CYS A 175 6.22 18.72 -3.44
N ARG A 176 5.91 19.74 -4.22
CA ARG A 176 6.60 21.04 -4.19
C ARG A 176 6.16 21.93 -3.03
N VAL A 177 4.88 21.86 -2.68
CA VAL A 177 4.31 22.63 -1.56
C VAL A 177 4.65 22.01 -0.20
N LEU A 178 4.55 20.68 -0.09
CA LEU A 178 4.67 19.97 1.19
C LEU A 178 6.08 19.44 1.49
N SER A 179 6.98 19.42 0.51
CA SER A 179 8.34 18.95 0.69
C SER A 179 9.38 19.86 0.01
N ARG A 180 10.50 20.05 0.72
CA ARG A 180 11.70 20.71 0.16
C ARG A 180 12.73 19.70 -0.35
N SER A 181 12.53 18.39 -0.09
CA SER A 181 13.44 17.34 -0.56
C SER A 181 13.38 17.21 -2.08
N PRO A 182 14.53 17.28 -2.78
CA PRO A 182 14.59 17.02 -4.22
C PRO A 182 14.18 15.58 -4.55
N VAL A 183 14.50 14.63 -3.68
CA VAL A 183 14.09 13.22 -3.80
C VAL A 183 12.57 13.11 -3.88
N VAL A 184 11.83 13.64 -2.91
CA VAL A 184 10.35 13.61 -2.90
C VAL A 184 9.75 14.33 -4.12
N ARG A 185 10.39 15.42 -4.58
CA ARG A 185 9.93 16.17 -5.75
C ARG A 185 10.12 15.43 -7.06
N PHE A 186 11.07 14.49 -7.11
CA PHE A 186 11.27 13.58 -8.23
C PHE A 186 10.38 12.33 -8.08
N ASP A 187 10.44 11.66 -6.94
CA ASP A 187 9.80 10.36 -6.72
C ASP A 187 8.27 10.45 -6.80
N GLY A 188 7.66 11.47 -6.20
CA GLY A 188 6.21 11.58 -6.23
C GLY A 188 5.60 11.56 -7.65
N PRO A 189 6.04 12.43 -8.60
CA PRO A 189 5.63 12.34 -10.00
C PRO A 189 6.06 11.04 -10.69
N ALA A 190 7.23 10.46 -10.37
CA ALA A 190 7.71 9.19 -10.91
C ALA A 190 6.78 8.04 -10.50
N SER A 191 6.38 7.98 -9.23
CA SER A 191 5.42 6.99 -8.71
C SER A 191 4.08 7.04 -9.45
N VAL A 192 3.57 8.26 -9.79
CA VAL A 192 2.32 8.37 -10.59
C VAL A 192 2.51 7.85 -12.02
N ARG A 193 3.69 8.01 -12.62
CA ARG A 193 4.00 7.44 -13.96
C ARG A 193 4.11 5.92 -13.90
N SER A 194 4.66 5.40 -12.79
CA SER A 194 4.80 3.96 -12.50
C SER A 194 3.48 3.31 -12.06
N ALA A 195 2.50 4.10 -11.62
CA ALA A 195 1.22 3.60 -11.13
C ALA A 195 0.38 2.94 -12.25
N PHE A 196 -0.44 1.98 -11.86
CA PHE A 196 -1.46 1.41 -12.74
C PHE A 196 -2.67 2.33 -12.88
N ALA A 197 -3.28 2.33 -14.05
CA ALA A 197 -4.62 2.88 -14.20
C ALA A 197 -5.65 1.89 -13.57
N PRO A 198 -6.82 2.37 -13.11
CA PRO A 198 -7.82 1.49 -12.49
C PRO A 198 -8.22 0.29 -13.33
N ALA A 199 -8.34 0.45 -14.66
CA ALA A 199 -8.64 -0.65 -15.58
C ALA A 199 -7.50 -1.67 -15.68
N GLU A 200 -6.23 -1.22 -15.65
CA GLU A 200 -5.06 -2.09 -15.64
C GLU A 200 -4.99 -2.88 -14.32
N ALA A 201 -5.23 -2.23 -13.17
CA ALA A 201 -5.28 -2.90 -11.88
C ALA A 201 -6.38 -3.98 -11.82
N LEU A 202 -7.54 -3.73 -12.42
CA LEU A 202 -8.62 -4.72 -12.53
C LEU A 202 -8.18 -5.91 -13.39
N ASN A 203 -7.54 -5.68 -14.55
CA ASN A 203 -7.02 -6.75 -15.40
C ASN A 203 -5.97 -7.61 -14.68
N LEU A 204 -5.08 -6.99 -13.89
CA LEU A 204 -4.11 -7.73 -13.05
C LEU A 204 -4.81 -8.62 -12.03
N ALA A 205 -5.87 -8.13 -11.40
CA ALA A 205 -6.66 -8.91 -10.45
C ALA A 205 -7.32 -10.12 -11.13
N GLU A 206 -7.88 -9.94 -12.32
CA GLU A 206 -8.46 -11.04 -13.12
C GLU A 206 -7.40 -12.09 -13.49
N ARG A 207 -6.22 -11.65 -13.97
CA ARG A 207 -5.06 -12.53 -14.25
C ARG A 207 -4.57 -13.28 -13.02
N ALA A 208 -4.69 -12.70 -11.83
CA ALA A 208 -4.37 -13.34 -10.56
C ALA A 208 -5.47 -14.28 -10.03
N GLY A 209 -6.57 -14.47 -10.78
CA GLY A 209 -7.69 -15.34 -10.38
C GLY A 209 -8.69 -14.69 -9.42
N LEU A 210 -8.63 -13.37 -9.21
CA LEU A 210 -9.53 -12.64 -8.32
C LEU A 210 -10.83 -12.26 -9.05
N SER A 211 -11.60 -13.26 -9.49
CA SER A 211 -12.87 -13.03 -10.18
C SER A 211 -13.84 -12.23 -9.33
N GLY A 212 -14.43 -11.19 -9.91
CA GLY A 212 -15.35 -10.30 -9.21
C GLY A 212 -14.67 -9.20 -8.39
N ALA A 213 -13.34 -9.02 -8.53
CA ALA A 213 -12.64 -7.88 -7.95
C ALA A 213 -13.23 -6.55 -8.45
N THR A 214 -13.20 -5.55 -7.61
CA THR A 214 -13.65 -4.20 -7.96
C THR A 214 -12.52 -3.20 -7.75
N VAL A 215 -12.45 -2.17 -8.61
CA VAL A 215 -11.51 -1.06 -8.47
C VAL A 215 -12.29 0.24 -8.43
N ARG A 216 -12.10 1.02 -7.37
CA ARG A 216 -12.79 2.30 -7.17
C ARG A 216 -11.78 3.41 -6.91
N GLY A 217 -11.97 4.56 -7.57
CA GLY A 217 -11.19 5.76 -7.29
C GLY A 217 -11.33 6.19 -5.82
N ARG A 218 -10.23 6.64 -5.24
CA ARG A 218 -10.15 7.19 -3.88
C ARG A 218 -9.41 8.52 -3.89
N PHE A 219 -10.00 9.49 -3.23
CA PHE A 219 -9.35 10.80 -3.04
C PHE A 219 -8.32 10.72 -1.89
N PRO A 220 -7.16 11.35 -2.01
CA PRO A 220 -6.61 11.97 -3.23
C PRO A 220 -5.80 10.97 -4.07
N CYS A 221 -5.90 11.07 -5.39
CA CYS A 221 -5.00 10.48 -6.40
C CYS A 221 -4.79 8.96 -6.34
N ARG A 222 -5.75 8.18 -5.78
CA ARG A 222 -5.60 6.76 -5.53
C ARG A 222 -6.76 5.94 -6.09
N PHE A 223 -6.56 4.64 -6.12
CA PHE A 223 -7.63 3.64 -6.23
C PHE A 223 -7.58 2.67 -5.04
N LEU A 224 -8.72 2.04 -4.79
CA LEU A 224 -8.84 0.87 -3.95
C LEU A 224 -9.30 -0.29 -4.81
N LEU A 225 -8.47 -1.33 -4.92
CA LEU A 225 -8.84 -2.63 -5.43
C LEU A 225 -9.31 -3.46 -4.23
N ALA A 226 -10.50 -4.05 -4.36
CA ALA A 226 -11.09 -4.92 -3.36
C ALA A 226 -11.57 -6.21 -3.99
N TRP A 227 -11.27 -7.33 -3.35
CA TRP A 227 -11.78 -8.65 -3.72
C TRP A 227 -12.24 -9.39 -2.48
N GLU A 228 -13.44 -9.95 -2.55
CA GLU A 228 -14.05 -10.77 -1.50
C GLU A 228 -14.06 -12.23 -1.95
N ARG A 229 -13.56 -13.11 -1.09
CA ARG A 229 -13.64 -14.55 -1.32
C ARG A 229 -15.10 -14.99 -1.13
N ARG A 230 -15.66 -15.57 -2.17
CA ARG A 230 -16.99 -16.18 -2.16
C ARG A 230 -16.94 -17.65 -1.73
#